data_71a9e24d1e63110c40ddb2828258a58b
#
_entry.id   71a9e24d1e63110c40ddb2828258a58b
#
_cell.length_a   1.000
_cell.length_b   1.000
_cell.length_c   1.000
_cell.angle_alpha   90.00
_cell.angle_beta   90.00
_cell.angle_gamma   90.00
#
_symmetry.space_group_name_H-M   'P 1'
#
loop_
_entity.id
_entity.type
_entity.pdbx_description
1 polymer ?
#
loop_
_entity_poly.entity_id
_entity_poly.type
_entity_poly.pdbx_seq_one_letter_code
_entity_poly.pdbx_strand_id
1 'polypeptide(L)'
;MSAKAKGATLAAAPKLSASESPWAQARRRFFAGRQGPWGLRILGFIVLFVIVGPFISPYDRFSVPTPSEFVFLGRPPSFEHIFGETAQLQLDVFMLTVNGGRGSLLIGFISAIGGITIGTLVGIISGYFGGKLDGFLMRLVDVFLAIPSLFVIIVGARIISELGGTGLMTVIIVFVAFGWMGTARLVRGQVLALREMEFIEAARALGVSPVRIALRHVLPNAIGPVVVSFPFAVGGAIIGEAFISYLGFGVSPLSPTWGNMLSNSQQFFLQGNWWWVGFPGIFIVLTALSVNMIGDALRESLEPEGRRS
;
A
#
# COMPACT_ATOMS: atom_id res chain seq x y z
N MET A 1 10.87 10.48 55.96
CA MET A 1 11.63 10.23 54.72
C MET A 1 10.67 10.46 53.56
N SER A 2 10.82 11.60 52.91
CA SER A 2 9.89 12.08 51.86
C SER A 2 10.42 11.69 50.49
N ALA A 3 9.68 10.87 49.77
CA ALA A 3 9.99 10.50 48.37
C ALA A 3 9.45 11.59 47.43
N LYS A 4 10.33 12.39 46.86
CA LYS A 4 10.05 13.33 45.76
C LYS A 4 9.67 12.56 44.51
N ALA A 5 8.38 12.55 44.17
CA ALA A 5 7.92 12.16 42.82
C ALA A 5 8.45 13.18 41.81
N LYS A 6 9.34 12.72 40.90
CA LYS A 6 9.77 13.48 39.72
C LYS A 6 8.60 13.58 38.75
N GLY A 7 7.96 14.75 38.73
CA GLY A 7 6.97 15.07 37.70
C GLY A 7 7.62 15.07 36.31
N ALA A 8 7.22 14.11 35.47
CA ALA A 8 7.48 14.16 34.06
C ALA A 8 6.69 15.36 33.49
N THR A 9 7.39 16.40 33.10
CA THR A 9 6.84 17.53 32.35
C THR A 9 6.34 17.01 31.02
N LEU A 10 5.03 16.75 30.92
CA LEU A 10 4.34 16.60 29.64
C LEU A 10 4.58 17.90 28.86
N ALA A 11 5.32 17.80 27.76
CA ALA A 11 5.50 18.90 26.82
C ALA A 11 4.11 19.43 26.44
N ALA A 12 3.84 20.70 26.77
CA ALA A 12 2.57 21.35 26.51
C ALA A 12 2.27 21.27 25.00
N ALA A 13 1.15 20.68 24.65
CA ALA A 13 0.68 20.64 23.27
C ALA A 13 0.58 22.09 22.75
N PRO A 14 1.05 22.40 21.53
CA PRO A 14 1.04 23.75 21.01
C PRO A 14 -0.41 24.25 20.89
N LYS A 15 -0.72 25.41 21.48
CA LYS A 15 -2.02 26.06 21.42
C LYS A 15 -2.35 26.35 19.94
N LEU A 16 -3.41 25.71 19.43
CA LEU A 16 -3.89 25.87 18.05
C LEU A 16 -4.54 27.25 17.91
N SER A 17 -4.09 28.07 16.97
CA SER A 17 -4.77 29.32 16.62
C SER A 17 -6.07 28.98 15.87
N ALA A 18 -7.18 29.61 16.24
CA ALA A 18 -8.53 29.36 15.69
C ALA A 18 -8.72 29.69 14.19
N SER A 19 -7.64 30.06 13.48
CA SER A 19 -7.64 30.50 12.08
C SER A 19 -7.02 29.51 11.08
N GLU A 20 -6.48 28.36 11.53
CA GLU A 20 -5.83 27.40 10.62
C GLU A 20 -6.84 26.41 10.02
N SER A 21 -6.71 26.13 8.70
CA SER A 21 -7.55 25.12 8.04
C SER A 21 -7.34 23.73 8.66
N PRO A 22 -8.37 22.84 8.68
CA PRO A 22 -8.25 21.48 9.22
C PRO A 22 -7.08 20.70 8.64
N TRP A 23 -6.79 20.87 7.35
CA TRP A 23 -5.65 20.23 6.69
C TRP A 23 -4.29 20.78 7.12
N ALA A 24 -4.19 22.08 7.41
CA ALA A 24 -2.96 22.67 7.96
C ALA A 24 -2.66 22.13 9.36
N GLN A 25 -3.69 21.99 10.20
CA GLN A 25 -3.57 21.39 11.52
C GLN A 25 -3.17 19.91 11.43
N ALA A 26 -3.82 19.13 10.54
CA ALA A 26 -3.48 17.72 10.33
C ALA A 26 -2.02 17.58 9.87
N ARG A 27 -1.56 18.38 8.92
CA ARG A 27 -0.15 18.39 8.46
C ARG A 27 0.80 18.67 9.62
N ARG A 28 0.53 19.69 10.44
CA ARG A 28 1.37 20.06 11.58
C ARG A 28 1.46 18.92 12.60
N ARG A 29 0.33 18.25 12.92
CA ARG A 29 0.30 17.09 13.84
C ARG A 29 1.06 15.91 13.26
N PHE A 30 0.90 15.61 11.98
CA PHE A 30 1.62 14.55 11.27
C PHE A 30 3.14 14.70 11.41
N PHE A 31 3.67 15.92 11.21
CA PHE A 31 5.11 16.18 11.32
C PHE A 31 5.60 16.41 12.76
N ALA A 32 4.71 16.72 13.69
CA ALA A 32 5.06 16.83 15.13
C ALA A 32 5.23 15.44 15.78
N GLY A 33 4.54 14.41 15.26
CA GLY A 33 4.70 13.03 15.68
C GLY A 33 6.02 12.41 15.21
N ARG A 34 6.38 11.26 15.78
CA ARG A 34 7.59 10.52 15.36
C ARG A 34 7.31 9.60 14.17
N GLN A 35 6.12 8.98 14.11
CA GLN A 35 5.79 7.93 13.14
C GLN A 35 5.72 8.47 11.71
N GLY A 36 5.04 9.59 11.46
CA GLY A 36 4.91 10.18 10.14
C GLY A 36 6.25 10.48 9.47
N PRO A 37 7.14 11.30 10.10
CA PRO A 37 8.45 11.59 9.54
C PRO A 37 9.35 10.37 9.34
N TRP A 38 9.35 9.39 10.27
CA TRP A 38 10.12 8.16 10.09
C TRP A 38 9.57 7.28 8.97
N GLY A 39 8.25 7.11 8.88
CA GLY A 39 7.62 6.40 7.77
C GLY A 39 7.99 7.01 6.42
N LEU A 40 7.92 8.36 6.29
CA LEU A 40 8.31 9.06 5.07
C LEU A 40 9.81 8.91 4.75
N ARG A 41 10.70 8.91 5.74
CA ARG A 41 12.14 8.72 5.53
C ARG A 41 12.45 7.32 5.03
N ILE A 42 11.84 6.28 5.63
CA ILE A 42 12.03 4.90 5.21
C ILE A 42 11.49 4.70 3.78
N LEU A 43 10.27 5.16 3.51
CA LEU A 43 9.70 5.06 2.17
C LEU A 43 10.51 5.86 1.15
N GLY A 44 10.94 7.07 1.51
CA GLY A 44 11.81 7.91 0.68
C GLY A 44 13.14 7.25 0.37
N PHE A 45 13.76 6.59 1.35
CA PHE A 45 14.98 5.80 1.13
C PHE A 45 14.73 4.65 0.15
N ILE A 46 13.64 3.90 0.30
CA ILE A 46 13.30 2.80 -0.59
C ILE A 46 13.06 3.29 -2.03
N VAL A 47 12.29 4.36 -2.20
CA VAL A 47 12.04 4.97 -3.51
C VAL A 47 13.35 5.48 -4.12
N LEU A 48 14.20 6.14 -3.34
CA LEU A 48 15.51 6.61 -3.78
C LEU A 48 16.40 5.45 -4.21
N PHE A 49 16.45 4.36 -3.41
CA PHE A 49 17.17 3.13 -3.73
C PHE A 49 16.74 2.55 -5.08
N VAL A 50 15.44 2.47 -5.33
CA VAL A 50 14.86 1.93 -6.57
C VAL A 50 15.15 2.83 -7.79
N ILE A 51 15.20 4.16 -7.60
CA ILE A 51 15.49 5.12 -8.68
C ILE A 51 17.00 5.20 -8.97
N VAL A 52 17.80 5.34 -7.93
CA VAL A 52 19.25 5.60 -8.05
C VAL A 52 20.07 4.31 -8.21
N GLY A 53 19.56 3.18 -7.67
CA GLY A 53 20.26 1.90 -7.70
C GLY A 53 20.83 1.48 -9.07
N PRO A 54 20.11 1.66 -10.19
CA PRO A 54 20.65 1.31 -11.51
C PRO A 54 21.86 2.12 -11.96
N PHE A 55 22.08 3.29 -11.35
CA PHE A 55 23.21 4.16 -11.66
C PHE A 55 24.45 3.85 -10.77
N ILE A 56 24.23 3.09 -9.68
CA ILE A 56 25.30 2.70 -8.75
C ILE A 56 25.95 1.38 -9.18
N SER A 57 25.16 0.40 -9.64
CA SER A 57 25.66 -0.90 -10.04
C SER A 57 26.12 -0.88 -11.49
N PRO A 58 27.32 -1.42 -11.81
CA PRO A 58 27.79 -1.59 -13.19
C PRO A 58 27.10 -2.76 -13.90
N TYR A 59 26.29 -3.56 -13.19
CA TYR A 59 25.67 -4.77 -13.71
C TYR A 59 24.28 -4.45 -14.30
N ASP A 60 23.97 -5.05 -15.46
CA ASP A 60 22.61 -5.06 -15.98
C ASP A 60 21.84 -6.22 -15.33
N ARG A 61 20.51 -6.09 -15.25
CA ARG A 61 19.64 -7.11 -14.62
C ARG A 61 19.67 -8.48 -15.31
N PHE A 62 20.20 -8.55 -16.54
CA PHE A 62 20.32 -9.76 -17.35
C PHE A 62 21.76 -10.09 -17.72
N SER A 63 22.74 -9.34 -17.19
CA SER A 63 24.15 -9.70 -17.43
C SER A 63 24.45 -11.01 -16.71
N VAL A 64 24.38 -12.10 -17.46
CA VAL A 64 24.91 -13.39 -17.04
C VAL A 64 26.43 -13.30 -17.25
N PRO A 65 27.23 -13.50 -16.21
CA PRO A 65 28.69 -13.59 -16.39
C PRO A 65 29.01 -14.64 -17.44
N THR A 66 30.02 -14.38 -18.28
CA THR A 66 30.53 -15.41 -19.21
C THR A 66 30.86 -16.66 -18.40
N PRO A 67 30.38 -17.85 -18.80
CA PRO A 67 30.52 -19.06 -18.02
C PRO A 67 31.94 -19.57 -18.01
N SER A 68 32.79 -18.97 -17.18
CA SER A 68 34.13 -19.47 -16.96
C SER A 68 34.20 -20.54 -15.87
N GLU A 69 33.24 -20.57 -14.97
CA GLU A 69 33.07 -21.61 -13.95
C GLU A 69 31.56 -21.66 -13.55
N PHE A 70 30.89 -22.77 -13.84
CA PHE A 70 29.55 -23.02 -13.31
C PHE A 70 29.60 -23.26 -11.78
N VAL A 71 29.52 -22.19 -11.02
CA VAL A 71 29.32 -22.30 -9.57
C VAL A 71 27.83 -22.47 -9.33
N PHE A 72 27.39 -23.70 -9.06
CA PHE A 72 25.97 -24.04 -8.75
C PHE A 72 25.43 -23.31 -7.49
N LEU A 73 26.33 -22.80 -6.66
CA LEU A 73 26.02 -22.02 -5.47
C LEU A 73 26.29 -20.54 -5.78
N GLY A 74 25.30 -19.67 -5.55
CA GLY A 74 25.49 -18.23 -5.69
C GLY A 74 26.62 -17.73 -4.80
N ARG A 75 27.26 -16.65 -5.20
CA ARG A 75 28.34 -16.03 -4.41
C ARG A 75 27.74 -15.15 -3.30
N PRO A 76 28.30 -15.20 -2.08
CA PRO A 76 27.84 -14.34 -0.98
C PRO A 76 28.12 -12.86 -1.26
N PRO A 77 27.50 -11.95 -0.49
CA PRO A 77 27.79 -10.51 -0.58
C PRO A 77 29.28 -10.22 -0.54
N SER A 78 29.76 -9.39 -1.47
CA SER A 78 31.15 -9.00 -1.65
C SER A 78 31.27 -7.54 -2.11
N PHE A 79 32.47 -7.00 -2.24
CA PHE A 79 32.68 -5.66 -2.79
C PHE A 79 32.29 -5.55 -4.28
N GLU A 80 32.38 -6.65 -5.04
CA GLU A 80 31.96 -6.70 -6.44
C GLU A 80 30.43 -6.83 -6.54
N HIS A 81 29.83 -7.69 -5.72
CA HIS A 81 28.39 -7.93 -5.65
C HIS A 81 27.88 -7.62 -4.24
N ILE A 82 27.44 -6.37 -4.03
CA ILE A 82 27.08 -5.83 -2.70
C ILE A 82 26.04 -6.71 -1.97
N PHE A 83 25.06 -7.24 -2.70
CA PHE A 83 24.02 -8.15 -2.16
C PHE A 83 24.27 -9.61 -2.55
N GLY A 84 25.43 -9.93 -3.15
CA GLY A 84 25.76 -11.25 -3.66
C GLY A 84 25.11 -11.57 -5.00
N GLU A 85 25.28 -12.80 -5.44
CA GLU A 85 24.75 -13.34 -6.69
C GLU A 85 23.71 -14.43 -6.43
N THR A 86 22.79 -14.62 -7.40
CA THR A 86 21.86 -15.76 -7.37
C THR A 86 22.57 -17.06 -7.70
N ALA A 87 22.09 -18.19 -7.14
CA ALA A 87 22.45 -19.50 -7.64
C ALA A 87 21.96 -19.69 -9.09
N GLN A 88 22.54 -20.62 -9.82
CA GLN A 88 22.25 -21.00 -11.21
C GLN A 88 22.63 -19.95 -12.27
N LEU A 89 22.03 -18.75 -12.25
CA LEU A 89 22.23 -17.73 -13.29
C LEU A 89 23.27 -16.68 -12.92
N GLN A 90 23.78 -16.69 -11.69
CA GLN A 90 24.76 -15.72 -11.17
C GLN A 90 24.37 -14.26 -11.43
N LEU A 91 23.07 -13.95 -11.32
CA LEU A 91 22.56 -12.60 -11.46
C LEU A 91 22.85 -11.80 -10.20
N ASP A 92 23.19 -10.53 -10.36
CA ASP A 92 23.44 -9.61 -9.26
C ASP A 92 22.16 -9.35 -8.44
N VAL A 93 22.16 -9.74 -7.15
CA VAL A 93 21.00 -9.63 -6.26
C VAL A 93 20.66 -8.19 -5.96
N PHE A 94 21.63 -7.26 -5.97
CA PHE A 94 21.38 -5.83 -5.80
C PHE A 94 20.52 -5.31 -6.95
N MET A 95 20.89 -5.57 -8.19
CA MET A 95 20.13 -5.15 -9.37
C MET A 95 18.76 -5.81 -9.46
N LEU A 96 18.65 -7.09 -9.06
CA LEU A 96 17.34 -7.75 -8.96
C LEU A 96 16.47 -7.09 -7.89
N THR A 97 17.04 -6.72 -6.72
CA THR A 97 16.32 -6.06 -5.64
C THR A 97 15.83 -4.67 -6.06
N VAL A 98 16.66 -3.90 -6.77
CA VAL A 98 16.31 -2.59 -7.33
C VAL A 98 15.16 -2.71 -8.34
N ASN A 99 15.30 -3.61 -9.32
CA ASN A 99 14.26 -3.79 -10.34
C ASN A 99 12.98 -4.42 -9.76
N GLY A 100 13.13 -5.36 -8.81
CA GLY A 100 12.03 -5.93 -8.06
C GLY A 100 11.24 -4.87 -7.29
N GLY A 101 11.93 -3.89 -6.72
CA GLY A 101 11.32 -2.76 -6.05
C GLY A 101 10.45 -1.90 -6.97
N ARG A 102 10.87 -1.69 -8.23
CA ARG A 102 10.04 -1.00 -9.23
C ARG A 102 8.72 -1.73 -9.45
N GLY A 103 8.79 -3.05 -9.65
CA GLY A 103 7.60 -3.88 -9.87
C GLY A 103 6.67 -3.86 -8.64
N SER A 104 7.20 -4.16 -7.45
CA SER A 104 6.42 -4.23 -6.22
C SER A 104 5.80 -2.88 -5.83
N LEU A 105 6.54 -1.76 -5.95
CA LEU A 105 6.00 -0.42 -5.69
C LEU A 105 4.92 -0.03 -6.71
N LEU A 106 5.11 -0.30 -8.00
CA LEU A 106 4.09 -0.04 -9.02
C LEU A 106 2.80 -0.81 -8.73
N ILE A 107 2.90 -2.12 -8.42
CA ILE A 107 1.74 -2.91 -8.02
C ILE A 107 1.06 -2.28 -6.80
N GLY A 108 1.82 -1.98 -5.75
CA GLY A 108 1.28 -1.41 -4.52
C GLY A 108 0.52 -0.11 -4.74
N PHE A 109 1.17 0.87 -5.37
CA PHE A 109 0.58 2.20 -5.55
C PHE A 109 -0.57 2.22 -6.56
N ILE A 110 -0.41 1.59 -7.74
CA ILE A 110 -1.45 1.63 -8.78
C ILE A 110 -2.68 0.84 -8.32
N SER A 111 -2.50 -0.32 -7.69
CA SER A 111 -3.61 -1.10 -7.15
C SER A 111 -4.36 -0.37 -6.05
N ALA A 112 -3.64 0.30 -5.13
CA ALA A 112 -4.25 1.09 -4.08
C ALA A 112 -5.03 2.29 -4.65
N ILE A 113 -4.46 3.04 -5.61
CA ILE A 113 -5.14 4.17 -6.27
C ILE A 113 -6.41 3.68 -6.96
N GLY A 114 -6.32 2.62 -7.77
CA GLY A 114 -7.46 2.06 -8.50
C GLY A 114 -8.56 1.56 -7.56
N GLY A 115 -8.19 0.73 -6.57
CA GLY A 115 -9.13 0.18 -5.59
C GLY A 115 -9.82 1.25 -4.76
N ILE A 116 -9.08 2.24 -4.26
CA ILE A 116 -9.64 3.36 -3.49
C ILE A 116 -10.54 4.24 -4.35
N THR A 117 -10.16 4.52 -5.59
CA THR A 117 -10.98 5.33 -6.49
C THR A 117 -12.32 4.66 -6.77
N ILE A 118 -12.31 3.38 -7.16
CA ILE A 118 -13.54 2.61 -7.40
C ILE A 118 -14.37 2.52 -6.12
N GLY A 119 -13.74 2.15 -5.00
CA GLY A 119 -14.40 2.03 -3.71
C GLY A 119 -15.05 3.32 -3.25
N THR A 120 -14.37 4.46 -3.43
CA THR A 120 -14.91 5.78 -3.09
C THR A 120 -16.13 6.10 -3.96
N LEU A 121 -16.06 5.88 -5.26
CA LEU A 121 -17.19 6.13 -6.18
C LEU A 121 -18.38 5.25 -5.83
N VAL A 122 -18.17 3.95 -5.64
CA VAL A 122 -19.23 3.01 -5.27
C VAL A 122 -19.83 3.36 -3.90
N GLY A 123 -18.99 3.70 -2.92
CA GLY A 123 -19.42 4.07 -1.57
C GLY A 123 -20.25 5.36 -1.55
N ILE A 124 -19.88 6.38 -2.34
CA ILE A 124 -20.66 7.62 -2.49
C ILE A 124 -21.99 7.33 -3.17
N ILE A 125 -22.00 6.60 -4.29
CA ILE A 125 -23.22 6.27 -5.03
C ILE A 125 -24.17 5.48 -4.13
N SER A 126 -23.69 4.46 -3.47
CA SER A 126 -24.45 3.62 -2.56
C SER A 126 -25.00 4.41 -1.37
N GLY A 127 -24.13 5.11 -0.63
CA GLY A 127 -24.52 5.83 0.58
C GLY A 127 -25.42 7.04 0.34
N TYR A 128 -25.19 7.79 -0.74
CA TYR A 128 -25.95 9.02 -1.00
C TYR A 128 -27.32 8.75 -1.64
N PHE A 129 -27.37 7.93 -2.69
CA PHE A 129 -28.63 7.64 -3.39
C PHE A 129 -29.50 6.62 -2.66
N GLY A 130 -28.88 5.65 -1.97
CA GLY A 130 -29.62 4.70 -1.13
C GLY A 130 -30.53 3.73 -1.91
N GLY A 131 -31.58 3.25 -1.23
CA GLY A 131 -32.63 2.46 -1.82
C GLY A 131 -32.19 1.12 -2.44
N LYS A 132 -32.79 0.75 -3.58
CA LYS A 132 -32.52 -0.51 -4.27
C LYS A 132 -31.08 -0.56 -4.82
N LEU A 133 -30.52 0.59 -5.23
CA LEU A 133 -29.14 0.68 -5.74
C LEU A 133 -28.12 0.36 -4.64
N ASP A 134 -28.30 0.94 -3.46
CA ASP A 134 -27.50 0.63 -2.28
C ASP A 134 -27.60 -0.86 -1.93
N GLY A 135 -28.82 -1.40 -1.86
CA GLY A 135 -29.01 -2.82 -1.56
C GLY A 135 -28.34 -3.75 -2.56
N PHE A 136 -28.37 -3.42 -3.87
CA PHE A 136 -27.68 -4.20 -4.90
C PHE A 136 -26.15 -4.12 -4.79
N LEU A 137 -25.60 -2.90 -4.71
CA LEU A 137 -24.16 -2.69 -4.62
C LEU A 137 -23.56 -3.32 -3.36
N MET A 138 -24.22 -3.18 -2.22
CA MET A 138 -23.72 -3.78 -0.98
C MET A 138 -23.86 -5.30 -0.97
N ARG A 139 -24.90 -5.87 -1.57
CA ARG A 139 -25.01 -7.32 -1.72
C ARG A 139 -23.90 -7.88 -2.62
N LEU A 140 -23.52 -7.16 -3.69
CA LEU A 140 -22.37 -7.51 -4.51
C LEU A 140 -21.09 -7.49 -3.69
N VAL A 141 -20.85 -6.43 -2.92
CA VAL A 141 -19.70 -6.32 -2.01
C VAL A 141 -19.69 -7.47 -1.00
N ASP A 142 -20.85 -7.83 -0.42
CA ASP A 142 -20.95 -8.90 0.57
C ASP A 142 -20.60 -10.26 -0.02
N VAL A 143 -21.07 -10.56 -1.24
CA VAL A 143 -20.76 -11.81 -1.94
C VAL A 143 -19.24 -11.94 -2.17
N PHE A 144 -18.59 -10.89 -2.65
CA PHE A 144 -17.16 -10.95 -2.89
C PHE A 144 -16.33 -11.02 -1.60
N LEU A 145 -16.74 -10.31 -0.54
CA LEU A 145 -16.04 -10.37 0.75
C LEU A 145 -16.29 -11.68 1.52
N ALA A 146 -17.31 -12.45 1.15
CA ALA A 146 -17.53 -13.79 1.72
C ALA A 146 -16.52 -14.82 1.16
N ILE A 147 -15.93 -14.56 0.01
CA ILE A 147 -14.91 -15.44 -0.59
C ILE A 147 -13.54 -15.04 -0.03
N PRO A 148 -12.71 -15.97 0.45
CA PRO A 148 -11.36 -15.64 0.88
C PRO A 148 -10.58 -14.95 -0.25
N SER A 149 -10.08 -13.74 0.01
CA SER A 149 -9.47 -12.85 -1.01
C SER A 149 -8.34 -13.52 -1.81
N LEU A 150 -7.56 -14.39 -1.17
CA LEU A 150 -6.49 -15.11 -1.84
C LEU A 150 -6.99 -16.01 -2.98
N PHE A 151 -8.08 -16.75 -2.79
CA PHE A 151 -8.65 -17.57 -3.86
C PHE A 151 -9.13 -16.71 -5.02
N VAL A 152 -9.78 -15.59 -4.73
CA VAL A 152 -10.26 -14.64 -5.75
C VAL A 152 -9.09 -14.08 -6.56
N ILE A 153 -8.00 -13.71 -5.89
CA ILE A 153 -6.81 -13.15 -6.54
C ILE A 153 -6.12 -14.21 -7.41
N ILE A 154 -5.92 -15.42 -6.89
CA ILE A 154 -5.27 -16.52 -7.63
C ILE A 154 -6.07 -16.90 -8.89
N VAL A 155 -7.38 -17.12 -8.73
CA VAL A 155 -8.27 -17.47 -9.85
C VAL A 155 -8.36 -16.31 -10.85
N GLY A 156 -8.50 -15.08 -10.36
CA GLY A 156 -8.52 -13.89 -11.22
C GLY A 156 -7.23 -13.70 -12.01
N ALA A 157 -6.07 -13.88 -11.38
CA ALA A 157 -4.78 -13.82 -12.06
C ALA A 157 -4.65 -14.90 -13.14
N ARG A 158 -5.14 -16.13 -12.88
CA ARG A 158 -5.16 -17.22 -13.85
C ARG A 158 -6.03 -16.91 -15.04
N ILE A 159 -7.26 -16.45 -14.82
CA ILE A 159 -8.19 -16.10 -15.89
C ILE A 159 -7.61 -15.00 -16.78
N ILE A 160 -7.06 -13.91 -16.20
CA ILE A 160 -6.48 -12.82 -16.97
C ILE A 160 -5.24 -13.28 -17.75
N SER A 161 -4.44 -14.18 -17.17
CA SER A 161 -3.28 -14.77 -17.86
C SER A 161 -3.72 -15.60 -19.08
N GLU A 162 -4.79 -16.38 -18.98
CA GLU A 162 -5.35 -17.16 -20.10
C GLU A 162 -5.94 -16.27 -21.21
N LEU A 163 -6.42 -15.08 -20.85
CA LEU A 163 -6.88 -14.06 -21.81
C LEU A 163 -5.75 -13.25 -22.46
N GLY A 164 -4.50 -13.65 -22.25
CA GLY A 164 -3.32 -13.00 -22.82
C GLY A 164 -2.73 -11.87 -21.96
N GLY A 165 -3.24 -11.66 -20.76
CA GLY A 165 -2.64 -10.74 -19.78
C GLY A 165 -1.32 -11.30 -19.24
N THR A 166 -0.26 -10.50 -19.24
CA THR A 166 1.06 -10.93 -18.80
C THR A 166 1.68 -9.92 -17.81
N GLY A 167 2.52 -10.44 -16.95
CA GLY A 167 3.37 -9.60 -16.09
C GLY A 167 2.65 -8.81 -15.01
N LEU A 168 3.20 -7.64 -14.67
CA LEU A 168 2.74 -6.76 -13.58
C LEU A 168 1.29 -6.31 -13.75
N MET A 169 0.86 -6.04 -15.00
CA MET A 169 -0.46 -5.51 -15.29
C MET A 169 -1.58 -6.50 -14.89
N THR A 170 -1.36 -7.79 -15.08
CA THR A 170 -2.31 -8.84 -14.67
C THR A 170 -2.61 -8.74 -13.17
N VAL A 171 -1.56 -8.66 -12.35
CA VAL A 171 -1.70 -8.56 -10.89
C VAL A 171 -2.37 -7.25 -10.49
N ILE A 172 -1.96 -6.13 -11.09
CA ILE A 172 -2.58 -4.81 -10.84
C ILE A 172 -4.09 -4.84 -11.13
N ILE A 173 -4.51 -5.38 -12.29
CA ILE A 173 -5.93 -5.44 -12.66
C ILE A 173 -6.71 -6.26 -11.64
N VAL A 174 -6.19 -7.42 -11.21
CA VAL A 174 -6.84 -8.26 -10.20
C VAL A 174 -6.97 -7.53 -8.88
N PHE A 175 -5.89 -6.88 -8.40
CA PHE A 175 -5.95 -6.13 -7.13
C PHE A 175 -6.90 -4.93 -7.21
N VAL A 176 -6.97 -4.23 -8.35
CA VAL A 176 -7.94 -3.15 -8.56
C VAL A 176 -9.36 -3.69 -8.60
N ALA A 177 -9.58 -4.80 -9.33
CA ALA A 177 -10.91 -5.39 -9.49
C ALA A 177 -11.51 -5.90 -8.16
N PHE A 178 -10.67 -6.30 -7.20
CA PHE A 178 -11.12 -6.89 -5.94
C PHE A 178 -10.69 -6.10 -4.68
N GLY A 179 -9.87 -5.06 -4.80
CA GLY A 179 -9.39 -4.26 -3.68
C GLY A 179 -10.32 -3.12 -3.23
N TRP A 180 -11.38 -2.82 -3.98
CA TRP A 180 -12.24 -1.65 -3.74
C TRP A 180 -13.34 -1.86 -2.69
N MET A 181 -13.70 -3.10 -2.37
CA MET A 181 -14.90 -3.43 -1.59
C MET A 181 -14.86 -2.90 -0.15
N GLY A 182 -13.70 -3.03 0.52
CA GLY A 182 -13.50 -2.49 1.87
C GLY A 182 -13.65 -0.97 1.91
N THR A 183 -13.06 -0.28 0.94
CA THR A 183 -13.18 1.17 0.79
C THR A 183 -14.62 1.58 0.49
N ALA A 184 -15.35 0.84 -0.33
CA ALA A 184 -16.75 1.12 -0.62
C ALA A 184 -17.63 1.09 0.64
N ARG A 185 -17.47 0.09 1.51
CA ARG A 185 -18.16 0.02 2.80
C ARG A 185 -17.79 1.17 3.74
N LEU A 186 -16.48 1.48 3.82
CA LEU A 186 -15.97 2.57 4.64
C LEU A 186 -16.61 3.91 4.22
N VAL A 187 -16.51 4.23 2.94
CA VAL A 187 -17.03 5.49 2.38
C VAL A 187 -18.55 5.54 2.49
N ARG A 188 -19.26 4.45 2.19
CA ARG A 188 -20.72 4.38 2.39
C ARG A 188 -21.12 4.73 3.82
N GLY A 189 -20.43 4.15 4.82
CA GLY A 189 -20.69 4.47 6.24
C GLY A 189 -20.55 5.96 6.54
N GLN A 190 -19.51 6.60 6.03
CA GLN A 190 -19.28 8.04 6.17
C GLN A 190 -20.38 8.86 5.48
N VAL A 191 -20.75 8.48 4.26
CA VAL A 191 -21.76 9.18 3.46
C VAL A 191 -23.14 9.09 4.11
N LEU A 192 -23.49 7.94 4.69
CA LEU A 192 -24.75 7.78 5.44
C LEU A 192 -24.83 8.73 6.63
N ALA A 193 -23.74 8.92 7.37
CA ALA A 193 -23.69 9.88 8.47
C ALA A 193 -23.75 11.34 7.98
N LEU A 194 -23.04 11.65 6.89
CA LEU A 194 -22.97 13.01 6.35
C LEU A 194 -24.30 13.47 5.73
N ARG A 195 -25.04 12.61 5.06
CA ARG A 195 -26.28 12.98 4.35
C ARG A 195 -27.42 13.43 5.27
N GLU A 196 -27.34 13.09 6.56
CA GLU A 196 -28.30 13.49 7.59
C GLU A 196 -27.91 14.80 8.31
N MET A 197 -26.83 15.46 7.85
CA MET A 197 -26.36 16.70 8.44
C MET A 197 -27.12 17.92 7.93
N GLU A 198 -27.38 18.92 8.81
CA GLU A 198 -28.14 20.14 8.53
C GLU A 198 -27.68 20.89 7.29
N PHE A 199 -26.37 20.99 7.03
CA PHE A 199 -25.86 21.67 5.84
C PHE A 199 -26.23 20.97 4.53
N ILE A 200 -26.43 19.66 4.55
CA ILE A 200 -26.90 18.88 3.39
C ILE A 200 -28.39 19.10 3.18
N GLU A 201 -29.17 19.15 4.27
CA GLU A 201 -30.60 19.47 4.20
C GLU A 201 -30.83 20.89 3.69
N ALA A 202 -30.07 21.86 4.17
CA ALA A 202 -30.08 23.22 3.68
C ALA A 202 -29.77 23.31 2.17
N ALA A 203 -28.75 22.58 1.70
CA ALA A 203 -28.44 22.55 0.28
C ALA A 203 -29.56 21.93 -0.58
N ARG A 204 -30.27 20.91 -0.07
CA ARG A 204 -31.47 20.33 -0.73
C ARG A 204 -32.60 21.33 -0.78
N ALA A 205 -32.86 22.03 0.33
CA ALA A 205 -33.93 23.06 0.40
C ALA A 205 -33.70 24.21 -0.58
N LEU A 206 -32.43 24.55 -0.85
CA LEU A 206 -32.03 25.54 -1.85
C LEU A 206 -32.08 25.01 -3.30
N GLY A 207 -32.54 23.76 -3.53
CA GLY A 207 -32.67 23.18 -4.86
C GLY A 207 -31.36 22.76 -5.52
N VAL A 208 -30.27 22.56 -4.76
CA VAL A 208 -29.00 22.06 -5.32
C VAL A 208 -29.18 20.62 -5.78
N SER A 209 -28.74 20.31 -7.00
CA SER A 209 -28.90 18.97 -7.59
C SER A 209 -28.19 17.90 -6.77
N PRO A 210 -28.76 16.66 -6.65
CA PRO A 210 -28.19 15.58 -5.85
C PRO A 210 -26.74 15.24 -6.18
N VAL A 211 -26.38 15.20 -7.47
CA VAL A 211 -25.00 14.92 -7.93
C VAL A 211 -24.04 16.03 -7.46
N ARG A 212 -24.47 17.30 -7.50
CA ARG A 212 -23.66 18.43 -7.03
C ARG A 212 -23.46 18.36 -5.51
N ILE A 213 -24.49 17.97 -4.75
CA ILE A 213 -24.37 17.76 -3.31
C ILE A 213 -23.38 16.63 -3.03
N ALA A 214 -23.52 15.49 -3.71
CA ALA A 214 -22.63 14.33 -3.52
C ALA A 214 -21.16 14.70 -3.79
N LEU A 215 -20.86 15.38 -4.90
CA LEU A 215 -19.48 15.69 -5.30
C LEU A 215 -18.88 16.90 -4.57
N ARG A 216 -19.67 17.93 -4.26
CA ARG A 216 -19.15 19.19 -3.74
C ARG A 216 -19.30 19.36 -2.23
N HIS A 217 -20.22 18.62 -1.62
CA HIS A 217 -20.46 18.69 -0.17
C HIS A 217 -20.14 17.39 0.54
N VAL A 218 -20.54 16.23 -0.01
CA VAL A 218 -20.35 14.94 0.66
C VAL A 218 -18.93 14.41 0.46
N LEU A 219 -18.46 14.31 -0.79
CA LEU A 219 -17.13 13.75 -1.11
C LEU A 219 -15.97 14.43 -0.35
N PRO A 220 -15.85 15.77 -0.30
CA PRO A 220 -14.75 16.42 0.41
C PRO A 220 -14.74 16.13 1.92
N ASN A 221 -15.93 15.93 2.51
CA ASN A 221 -16.08 15.62 3.93
C ASN A 221 -15.90 14.12 4.23
N ALA A 222 -16.13 13.24 3.25
CA ALA A 222 -15.93 11.80 3.37
C ALA A 222 -14.48 11.35 3.09
N ILE A 223 -13.61 12.25 2.57
CA ILE A 223 -12.27 11.87 2.08
C ILE A 223 -11.26 11.57 3.20
N GLY A 224 -11.46 12.09 4.41
CA GLY A 224 -10.53 11.90 5.52
C GLY A 224 -10.18 10.42 5.78
N PRO A 225 -11.14 9.55 6.06
CA PRO A 225 -10.89 8.11 6.24
C PRO A 225 -10.31 7.42 4.99
N VAL A 226 -10.61 7.93 3.78
CA VAL A 226 -10.04 7.43 2.52
C VAL A 226 -8.54 7.69 2.45
N VAL A 227 -8.11 8.91 2.80
CA VAL A 227 -6.68 9.29 2.84
C VAL A 227 -5.93 8.43 3.85
N VAL A 228 -6.54 8.14 5.01
CA VAL A 228 -5.96 7.25 6.03
C VAL A 228 -5.85 5.82 5.52
N SER A 229 -6.82 5.32 4.76
CA SER A 229 -6.80 3.93 4.25
C SER A 229 -5.78 3.71 3.12
N PHE A 230 -5.35 4.76 2.43
CA PHE A 230 -4.46 4.65 1.27
C PHE A 230 -3.11 3.98 1.58
N PRO A 231 -2.32 4.39 2.58
CA PRO A 231 -1.06 3.72 2.92
C PRO A 231 -1.26 2.24 3.25
N PHE A 232 -2.33 1.90 4.00
CA PHE A 232 -2.64 0.51 4.35
C PHE A 232 -2.99 -0.32 3.10
N ALA A 233 -3.70 0.26 2.12
CA ALA A 233 -3.99 -0.40 0.85
C ALA A 233 -2.72 -0.66 0.04
N VAL A 234 -1.76 0.28 0.02
CA VAL A 234 -0.45 0.10 -0.62
C VAL A 234 0.30 -1.06 0.04
N GLY A 235 0.42 -1.07 1.36
CA GLY A 235 1.08 -2.14 2.11
C GLY A 235 0.42 -3.49 1.88
N GLY A 236 -0.91 -3.54 1.94
CA GLY A 236 -1.69 -4.74 1.68
C GLY A 236 -1.50 -5.31 0.28
N ALA A 237 -1.42 -4.46 -0.75
CA ALA A 237 -1.17 -4.89 -2.13
C ALA A 237 0.25 -5.44 -2.31
N ILE A 238 1.29 -4.80 -1.72
CA ILE A 238 2.68 -5.27 -1.79
C ILE A 238 2.84 -6.62 -1.09
N ILE A 239 2.29 -6.77 0.14
CA ILE A 239 2.35 -8.03 0.88
C ILE A 239 1.54 -9.10 0.15
N GLY A 240 0.36 -8.77 -0.35
CA GLY A 240 -0.49 -9.68 -1.11
C GLY A 240 0.18 -10.18 -2.39
N GLU A 241 0.83 -9.29 -3.16
CA GLU A 241 1.63 -9.67 -4.33
C GLU A 241 2.77 -10.59 -3.95
N ALA A 242 3.55 -10.23 -2.93
CA ALA A 242 4.65 -11.06 -2.47
C ALA A 242 4.18 -12.46 -2.06
N PHE A 243 3.02 -12.57 -1.41
CA PHE A 243 2.45 -13.84 -0.99
C PHE A 243 1.99 -14.70 -2.17
N ILE A 244 1.24 -14.15 -3.15
CA ILE A 244 0.81 -14.91 -4.32
C ILE A 244 1.97 -15.27 -5.23
N SER A 245 2.98 -14.40 -5.37
CA SER A 245 4.21 -14.69 -6.11
C SER A 245 5.01 -15.80 -5.44
N TYR A 246 5.12 -15.77 -4.10
CA TYR A 246 5.77 -16.83 -3.33
C TYR A 246 5.11 -18.21 -3.51
N LEU A 247 3.78 -18.24 -3.64
CA LEU A 247 3.03 -19.47 -3.95
C LEU A 247 3.11 -19.89 -5.43
N GLY A 248 3.79 -19.13 -6.30
CA GLY A 248 3.92 -19.42 -7.73
C GLY A 248 2.76 -18.95 -8.61
N PHE A 249 1.81 -18.18 -8.05
CA PHE A 249 0.64 -17.63 -8.77
C PHE A 249 0.77 -16.12 -9.08
N GLY A 250 1.93 -15.53 -8.82
CA GLY A 250 2.17 -14.10 -9.00
C GLY A 250 2.58 -13.71 -10.42
N VAL A 251 3.42 -12.72 -10.48
CA VAL A 251 3.96 -12.16 -11.73
C VAL A 251 4.87 -13.17 -12.43
N SER A 252 4.93 -13.12 -13.76
CA SER A 252 5.87 -13.94 -14.55
C SER A 252 7.30 -13.84 -14.00
N PRO A 253 8.08 -14.94 -13.97
CA PRO A 253 9.48 -14.92 -13.53
C PRO A 253 10.37 -13.90 -14.24
N LEU A 254 9.98 -13.49 -15.45
CA LEU A 254 10.68 -12.45 -16.23
C LEU A 254 10.40 -11.02 -15.77
N SER A 255 9.38 -10.82 -14.94
CA SER A 255 9.02 -9.51 -14.40
C SER A 255 9.48 -9.44 -12.94
N PRO A 256 10.60 -8.78 -12.63
CA PRO A 256 11.14 -8.79 -11.28
C PRO A 256 10.20 -8.06 -10.32
N THR A 257 9.84 -8.74 -9.23
CA THR A 257 9.25 -8.19 -8.01
C THR A 257 9.96 -8.78 -6.81
N TRP A 258 9.86 -8.14 -5.66
CA TRP A 258 10.42 -8.73 -4.43
C TRP A 258 9.77 -10.08 -4.10
N GLY A 259 8.46 -10.23 -4.39
CA GLY A 259 7.73 -11.49 -4.21
C GLY A 259 8.28 -12.61 -5.10
N ASN A 260 8.54 -12.34 -6.37
CA ASN A 260 9.18 -13.29 -7.29
C ASN A 260 10.59 -13.69 -6.85
N MET A 261 11.36 -12.74 -6.34
CA MET A 261 12.70 -13.06 -5.81
C MET A 261 12.60 -14.05 -4.64
N LEU A 262 11.64 -13.88 -3.73
CA LEU A 262 11.40 -14.82 -2.64
C LEU A 262 11.01 -16.20 -3.15
N SER A 263 10.13 -16.28 -4.15
CA SER A 263 9.72 -17.54 -4.77
C SER A 263 10.90 -18.29 -5.40
N ASN A 264 11.70 -17.60 -6.19
CA ASN A 264 12.83 -18.18 -6.89
C ASN A 264 13.98 -18.63 -5.96
N SER A 265 14.08 -18.02 -4.78
CA SER A 265 15.15 -18.29 -3.82
C SER A 265 14.82 -19.41 -2.83
N GLN A 266 13.58 -19.90 -2.75
CA GLN A 266 13.14 -20.90 -1.74
C GLN A 266 14.06 -22.12 -1.63
N GLN A 267 14.35 -22.77 -2.77
CA GLN A 267 15.14 -23.98 -2.79
C GLN A 267 16.63 -23.75 -2.45
N PHE A 268 17.13 -22.53 -2.61
CA PHE A 268 18.52 -22.19 -2.36
C PHE A 268 18.77 -21.65 -0.95
N PHE A 269 17.72 -21.25 -0.23
CA PHE A 269 17.82 -20.79 1.14
C PHE A 269 18.44 -21.83 2.07
N LEU A 270 18.00 -23.08 1.97
CA LEU A 270 18.53 -24.20 2.76
C LEU A 270 19.96 -24.59 2.37
N GLN A 271 20.43 -24.15 1.20
CA GLN A 271 21.81 -24.35 0.73
C GLN A 271 22.75 -23.23 1.20
N GLY A 272 22.25 -22.28 2.04
CA GLY A 272 23.06 -21.22 2.62
C GLY A 272 22.97 -19.87 1.89
N ASN A 273 22.21 -19.75 0.78
CA ASN A 273 22.06 -18.51 0.00
C ASN A 273 21.03 -17.54 0.65
N TRP A 274 21.23 -17.21 1.92
CA TRP A 274 20.31 -16.39 2.70
C TRP A 274 20.11 -14.97 2.16
N TRP A 275 21.12 -14.41 1.48
CA TRP A 275 21.07 -13.05 0.95
C TRP A 275 20.04 -12.87 -0.16
N TRP A 276 19.80 -13.89 -0.96
CA TRP A 276 18.81 -13.85 -2.04
C TRP A 276 17.38 -13.78 -1.53
N VAL A 277 17.09 -14.33 -0.34
CA VAL A 277 15.82 -14.18 0.40
C VAL A 277 15.83 -12.92 1.26
N GLY A 278 16.93 -12.66 1.94
CA GLY A 278 17.06 -11.66 2.99
C GLY A 278 16.83 -10.25 2.49
N PHE A 279 17.50 -9.84 1.41
CA PHE A 279 17.39 -8.48 0.91
C PHE A 279 15.98 -8.14 0.41
N PRO A 280 15.33 -8.88 -0.51
CA PRO A 280 13.97 -8.56 -0.91
C PRO A 280 12.98 -8.66 0.26
N GLY A 281 13.16 -9.61 1.18
CA GLY A 281 12.34 -9.71 2.38
C GLY A 281 12.43 -8.48 3.27
N ILE A 282 13.65 -7.95 3.51
CA ILE A 282 13.86 -6.71 4.26
C ILE A 282 13.15 -5.53 3.58
N PHE A 283 13.25 -5.39 2.26
CA PHE A 283 12.58 -4.31 1.53
C PHE A 283 11.06 -4.41 1.59
N ILE A 284 10.46 -5.61 1.53
CA ILE A 284 9.02 -5.81 1.74
C ILE A 284 8.62 -5.35 3.16
N VAL A 285 9.35 -5.81 4.19
CA VAL A 285 9.06 -5.48 5.59
C VAL A 285 9.22 -3.98 5.84
N LEU A 286 10.30 -3.36 5.37
CA LEU A 286 10.52 -1.92 5.52
C LEU A 286 9.46 -1.10 4.80
N THR A 287 9.02 -1.53 3.61
CA THR A 287 7.95 -0.85 2.88
C THR A 287 6.63 -0.96 3.64
N ALA A 288 6.25 -2.16 4.07
CA ALA A 288 5.03 -2.37 4.86
C ALA A 288 5.05 -1.56 6.16
N LEU A 289 6.18 -1.57 6.89
CA LEU A 289 6.35 -0.78 8.11
C LEU A 289 6.20 0.71 7.83
N SER A 290 6.87 1.22 6.80
CA SER A 290 6.84 2.64 6.44
C SER A 290 5.44 3.14 6.11
N VAL A 291 4.69 2.40 5.27
CA VAL A 291 3.33 2.79 4.89
C VAL A 291 2.35 2.66 6.04
N ASN A 292 2.52 1.66 6.94
CA ASN A 292 1.72 1.54 8.16
C ASN A 292 1.99 2.72 9.09
N MET A 293 3.26 3.09 9.33
CA MET A 293 3.62 4.27 10.14
C MET A 293 3.02 5.57 9.58
N ILE A 294 3.01 5.72 8.24
CA ILE A 294 2.36 6.87 7.56
C ILE A 294 0.85 6.83 7.80
N GLY A 295 0.21 5.67 7.64
CA GLY A 295 -1.23 5.49 7.84
C GLY A 295 -1.66 5.81 9.27
N ASP A 296 -0.94 5.29 10.26
CA ASP A 296 -1.21 5.57 11.68
C ASP A 296 -1.03 7.05 12.02
N ALA A 297 0.03 7.69 11.52
CA ALA A 297 0.26 9.12 11.71
C ALA A 297 -0.81 10.00 11.04
N LEU A 298 -1.29 9.61 9.85
CA LEU A 298 -2.43 10.27 9.18
C LEU A 298 -3.70 10.13 10.00
N ARG A 299 -3.98 8.93 10.50
CA ARG A 299 -5.14 8.67 11.35
C ARG A 299 -5.11 9.54 12.60
N GLU A 300 -3.98 9.53 13.34
CA GLU A 300 -3.84 10.34 14.56
C GLU A 300 -3.95 11.85 14.27
N SER A 301 -3.45 12.30 13.13
CA SER A 301 -3.47 13.72 12.76
C SER A 301 -4.86 14.23 12.35
N LEU A 302 -5.72 13.35 11.83
CA LEU A 302 -7.08 13.69 11.39
C LEU A 302 -8.14 13.45 12.47
N GLU A 303 -7.82 12.78 13.58
CA GLU A 303 -8.75 12.61 14.70
C GLU A 303 -8.96 13.94 15.47
N PRO A 304 -10.24 14.32 15.77
CA PRO A 304 -10.55 15.49 16.58
C PRO A 304 -10.04 15.35 18.03
N GLU A 305 -9.62 16.46 18.64
CA GLU A 305 -9.02 16.49 20.00
C GLU A 305 -9.93 16.01 21.16
N GLY A 306 -11.17 15.66 20.92
CA GLY A 306 -12.14 15.29 21.95
C GLY A 306 -12.26 13.81 22.32
N ARG A 307 -11.49 12.90 21.70
CA ARG A 307 -11.62 11.43 21.91
C ARG A 307 -10.45 10.78 22.66
N ARG A 308 -9.56 11.57 23.25
CA ARG A 308 -8.52 11.03 24.16
C ARG A 308 -9.08 10.92 25.56
N SER A 309 -9.87 9.88 25.86
CA SER A 309 -10.23 9.46 27.21
C SER A 309 -9.77 8.02 27.43
#